data_f255d9e5935918db0f9713315e273914
#
_entry.id   f255d9e5935918db0f9713315e273914
#
_cell.length_a   1.000
_cell.length_b   1.000
_cell.length_c   1.000
_cell.angle_alpha   90.00
_cell.angle_beta   90.00
_cell.angle_gamma   90.00
#
_symmetry.space_group_name_H-M   'P 1'
#
loop_
_entity.id
_entity.type
_entity.pdbx_description
1 polymer ?
#
loop_
_entity_poly.entity_id
_entity_poly.type
_entity_poly.pdbx_seq_one_letter_code
_entity_poly.pdbx_strand_id
1 'polypeptide(L)'
;MSRSVFLSVLGVMGIISILIAGWYFGTPKMESPKEVITSPLPDTIRIVAFGDSLTAGYGLSLSDAYPAILERSLGEKGYRVEVVNSGVSGETSAGGVRRAEFIRSLSPDIVLFGLGGNDALRLLSPEEMEKNLDEALSVLRGGDRPPEVLILGMRAPGNADSLYRTAFDAVAPRLAQKYDLPLVPFFLEGVALLPQYTQADGIHPNQAGYQYIVEKNIAPRVEAILSSLDTPPPSSGGSRGRGRSGGRGEGDTNSRTFLRSAFRWP
;
A
#
# COMPACT_ATOMS: atom_id res chain seq x y z
N MET A 1 -72.33 -20.29 -18.10
CA MET A 1 -71.04 -20.94 -17.69
C MET A 1 -71.38 -22.12 -16.79
N SER A 2 -70.92 -23.33 -17.14
CA SER A 2 -71.28 -24.56 -16.42
C SER A 2 -70.53 -24.62 -15.09
N ARG A 3 -71.22 -25.23 -14.07
CA ARG A 3 -70.63 -25.42 -12.71
C ARG A 3 -69.23 -26.08 -12.74
N SER A 4 -68.96 -26.89 -13.75
CA SER A 4 -67.68 -27.56 -13.95
C SER A 4 -66.51 -26.61 -14.27
N VAL A 5 -66.74 -25.52 -15.02
CA VAL A 5 -65.72 -24.52 -15.37
C VAL A 5 -65.33 -23.68 -14.14
N PHE A 6 -66.32 -23.39 -13.25
CA PHE A 6 -66.08 -22.60 -12.05
C PHE A 6 -65.24 -23.37 -11.01
N LEU A 7 -65.46 -24.66 -10.84
CA LEU A 7 -64.71 -25.53 -9.95
C LEU A 7 -63.26 -25.72 -10.44
N SER A 8 -63.02 -25.81 -11.76
CA SER A 8 -61.67 -25.91 -12.34
C SER A 8 -60.86 -24.64 -12.16
N VAL A 9 -61.47 -23.46 -12.26
CA VAL A 9 -60.79 -22.17 -12.07
C VAL A 9 -60.40 -21.97 -10.59
N LEU A 10 -61.26 -22.36 -9.65
CA LEU A 10 -60.91 -22.28 -8.22
C LEU A 10 -59.78 -23.25 -7.83
N GLY A 11 -59.76 -24.45 -8.41
CA GLY A 11 -58.68 -25.41 -8.18
C GLY A 11 -57.31 -24.91 -8.68
N VAL A 12 -57.22 -24.30 -9.87
CA VAL A 12 -55.99 -23.74 -10.44
C VAL A 12 -55.51 -22.54 -9.64
N MET A 13 -56.42 -21.65 -9.20
CA MET A 13 -56.05 -20.51 -8.35
C MET A 13 -55.50 -20.95 -6.98
N GLY A 14 -56.06 -22.01 -6.37
CA GLY A 14 -55.57 -22.57 -5.12
C GLY A 14 -54.13 -23.16 -5.24
N ILE A 15 -53.87 -23.89 -6.32
CA ILE A 15 -52.55 -24.48 -6.56
C ILE A 15 -51.51 -23.38 -6.82
N ILE A 16 -51.84 -22.35 -7.60
CA ILE A 16 -50.94 -21.20 -7.85
C ILE A 16 -50.64 -20.46 -6.54
N SER A 17 -51.62 -20.26 -5.66
CA SER A 17 -51.40 -19.60 -4.38
C SER A 17 -50.50 -20.41 -3.45
N ILE A 18 -50.61 -21.74 -3.44
CA ILE A 18 -49.71 -22.61 -2.64
C ILE A 18 -48.30 -22.61 -3.18
N LEU A 19 -48.12 -22.60 -4.50
CA LEU A 19 -46.81 -22.53 -5.13
C LEU A 19 -46.11 -21.18 -4.89
N ILE A 20 -46.85 -20.07 -4.92
CA ILE A 20 -46.33 -18.73 -4.60
C ILE A 20 -45.97 -18.63 -3.11
N ALA A 21 -46.83 -19.15 -2.21
CA ALA A 21 -46.50 -19.17 -0.80
C ALA A 21 -45.25 -20.03 -0.49
N GLY A 22 -45.15 -21.20 -1.12
CA GLY A 22 -43.96 -22.07 -0.99
C GLY A 22 -42.68 -21.40 -1.49
N TRP A 23 -42.79 -20.59 -2.54
CA TRP A 23 -41.63 -19.84 -3.07
C TRP A 23 -41.24 -18.65 -2.17
N TYR A 24 -42.25 -18.02 -1.50
CA TYR A 24 -42.02 -16.90 -0.58
C TYR A 24 -41.47 -17.33 0.79
N PHE A 25 -41.81 -18.53 1.27
CA PHE A 25 -41.36 -19.05 2.55
C PHE A 25 -40.17 -20.04 2.45
N GLY A 26 -39.85 -20.49 1.24
CA GLY A 26 -38.81 -21.51 1.02
C GLY A 26 -37.45 -21.01 0.50
N THR A 27 -37.29 -19.72 0.26
CA THR A 27 -35.97 -19.20 -0.07
C THR A 27 -35.10 -19.17 1.20
N PRO A 28 -34.04 -19.97 1.31
CA PRO A 28 -33.09 -19.82 2.39
C PRO A 28 -32.57 -18.38 2.35
N LYS A 29 -32.77 -17.65 3.43
CA LYS A 29 -32.15 -16.35 3.62
C LYS A 29 -30.63 -16.62 3.51
N MET A 30 -30.04 -16.31 2.36
CA MET A 30 -28.60 -16.31 2.23
C MET A 30 -28.10 -15.25 3.22
N GLU A 31 -27.63 -15.68 4.38
CA GLU A 31 -26.79 -14.82 5.20
C GLU A 31 -25.63 -14.41 4.31
N SER A 32 -25.49 -13.11 4.07
CA SER A 32 -24.27 -12.57 3.50
C SER A 32 -23.11 -13.15 4.29
N PRO A 33 -22.04 -13.63 3.61
CA PRO A 33 -20.85 -14.06 4.33
C PRO A 33 -20.51 -12.92 5.31
N LYS A 34 -20.54 -13.21 6.60
CA LYS A 34 -19.94 -12.31 7.58
C LYS A 34 -18.50 -12.19 7.15
N GLU A 35 -18.16 -11.04 6.59
CA GLU A 35 -16.76 -10.66 6.40
C GLU A 35 -16.15 -10.75 7.80
N VAL A 36 -15.43 -11.83 8.04
CA VAL A 36 -14.65 -11.98 9.25
C VAL A 36 -13.52 -10.98 9.07
N ILE A 37 -13.74 -9.75 9.51
CA ILE A 37 -12.65 -8.83 9.77
C ILE A 37 -11.88 -9.46 10.92
N THR A 38 -10.98 -10.35 10.59
CA THR A 38 -10.04 -10.90 11.57
C THR A 38 -9.19 -9.72 12.00
N SER A 39 -9.38 -9.26 13.23
CA SER A 39 -8.41 -8.35 13.85
C SER A 39 -7.03 -8.97 13.67
N PRO A 40 -6.01 -8.19 13.30
CA PRO A 40 -4.66 -8.72 13.19
C PRO A 40 -4.30 -9.49 14.46
N LEU A 41 -3.58 -10.58 14.30
CA LEU A 41 -3.02 -11.29 15.46
C LEU A 41 -2.21 -10.27 16.27
N PRO A 42 -2.23 -10.36 17.61
CA PRO A 42 -1.35 -9.53 18.44
C PRO A 42 0.07 -9.63 17.89
N ASP A 43 0.75 -8.51 17.74
CA ASP A 43 2.11 -8.38 17.18
C ASP A 43 2.25 -8.59 15.66
N THR A 44 1.19 -8.51 14.85
CA THR A 44 1.29 -8.51 13.39
C THR A 44 1.45 -7.08 12.88
N ILE A 45 2.53 -6.81 12.14
CA ILE A 45 2.80 -5.51 11.53
C ILE A 45 1.95 -5.37 10.26
N ARG A 46 1.18 -4.31 10.18
CA ARG A 46 0.35 -4.01 9.00
C ARG A 46 1.08 -3.09 8.05
N ILE A 47 1.33 -3.59 6.84
CA ILE A 47 1.91 -2.86 5.73
C ILE A 47 0.81 -2.55 4.73
N VAL A 48 0.58 -1.28 4.39
CA VAL A 48 -0.38 -0.91 3.36
C VAL A 48 0.38 -0.48 2.10
N ALA A 49 0.20 -1.22 1.02
CA ALA A 49 0.73 -0.87 -0.28
C ALA A 49 -0.24 0.09 -0.99
N PHE A 50 0.09 1.37 -0.95
CA PHE A 50 -0.71 2.46 -1.49
C PHE A 50 -0.15 2.92 -2.83
N GLY A 51 -0.86 2.65 -3.92
CA GLY A 51 -0.36 2.96 -5.26
C GLY A 51 -1.38 2.79 -6.37
N ASP A 52 -0.87 2.69 -7.58
CA ASP A 52 -1.63 2.59 -8.83
C ASP A 52 -1.71 1.15 -9.37
N SER A 53 -1.69 0.98 -10.70
CA SER A 53 -1.73 -0.33 -11.37
C SER A 53 -0.54 -1.22 -11.04
N LEU A 54 0.62 -0.64 -10.75
CA LEU A 54 1.81 -1.40 -10.34
C LEU A 54 1.60 -2.04 -8.97
N THR A 55 0.86 -1.39 -8.09
CA THR A 55 0.49 -1.95 -6.78
C THR A 55 -0.66 -2.93 -6.89
N ALA A 56 -1.68 -2.61 -7.70
CA ALA A 56 -2.83 -3.49 -7.93
C ALA A 56 -2.43 -4.84 -8.54
N GLY A 57 -1.29 -4.92 -9.26
CA GLY A 57 -0.88 -6.11 -10.00
C GLY A 57 -1.64 -6.25 -11.32
N TYR A 58 -1.83 -5.12 -12.04
CA TYR A 58 -2.58 -5.10 -13.29
C TYR A 58 -2.16 -6.22 -14.25
N GLY A 59 -3.15 -6.94 -14.79
CA GLY A 59 -2.95 -8.04 -15.71
C GLY A 59 -2.53 -9.38 -15.08
N LEU A 60 -2.36 -9.45 -13.76
CA LEU A 60 -1.98 -10.65 -13.04
C LEU A 60 -3.02 -11.03 -11.97
N SER A 61 -2.86 -12.23 -11.40
CA SER A 61 -3.60 -12.59 -10.19
C SER A 61 -3.12 -11.76 -8.99
N LEU A 62 -3.98 -11.54 -7.99
CA LEU A 62 -3.59 -10.82 -6.77
C LEU A 62 -2.41 -11.50 -6.05
N SER A 63 -2.29 -12.83 -6.13
CA SER A 63 -1.19 -13.58 -5.54
C SER A 63 0.17 -13.34 -6.22
N ASP A 64 0.16 -12.83 -7.46
CA ASP A 64 1.34 -12.52 -8.25
C ASP A 64 1.69 -11.02 -8.25
N ALA A 65 0.86 -10.19 -7.62
CA ALA A 65 1.15 -8.80 -7.38
C ALA A 65 2.23 -8.64 -6.29
N TYR A 66 3.05 -7.57 -6.37
CA TYR A 66 4.15 -7.40 -5.44
C TYR A 66 3.77 -7.38 -3.96
N PRO A 67 2.59 -6.87 -3.53
CA PRO A 67 2.23 -6.89 -2.12
C PRO A 67 2.14 -8.32 -1.56
N ALA A 68 1.49 -9.24 -2.30
CA ALA A 68 1.39 -10.63 -1.89
C ALA A 68 2.73 -11.38 -1.95
N ILE A 69 3.59 -11.05 -2.92
CA ILE A 69 4.94 -11.60 -3.00
C ILE A 69 5.78 -11.13 -1.81
N LEU A 70 5.67 -9.85 -1.46
CA LEU A 70 6.38 -9.26 -0.31
C LEU A 70 5.96 -9.92 1.00
N GLU A 71 4.64 -10.10 1.23
CA GLU A 71 4.12 -10.77 2.41
C GLU A 71 4.71 -12.17 2.56
N ARG A 72 4.67 -12.98 1.49
CA ARG A 72 5.26 -14.32 1.50
C ARG A 72 6.77 -14.29 1.78
N SER A 73 7.50 -13.40 1.09
CA SER A 73 8.96 -13.29 1.25
C SER A 73 9.36 -12.90 2.67
N LEU A 74 8.63 -11.98 3.30
CA LEU A 74 8.87 -11.58 4.69
C LEU A 74 8.45 -12.69 5.66
N GLY A 75 7.33 -13.37 5.39
CA GLY A 75 6.87 -14.52 6.19
C GLY A 75 7.86 -15.68 6.20
N GLU A 76 8.47 -16.01 5.05
CA GLU A 76 9.53 -17.01 4.94
C GLU A 76 10.77 -16.66 5.76
N LYS A 77 11.02 -15.37 6.00
CA LYS A 77 12.08 -14.86 6.87
C LYS A 77 11.69 -14.77 8.35
N GLY A 78 10.46 -15.17 8.71
CA GLY A 78 9.96 -15.19 10.08
C GLY A 78 9.29 -13.92 10.55
N TYR A 79 9.12 -12.88 9.69
CA TYR A 79 8.36 -11.70 10.07
C TYR A 79 6.85 -11.99 10.09
N ARG A 80 6.15 -11.49 11.09
CA ARG A 80 4.69 -11.53 11.15
C ARG A 80 4.14 -10.24 10.57
N VAL A 81 3.82 -10.26 9.28
CA VAL A 81 3.32 -9.11 8.54
C VAL A 81 2.01 -9.44 7.82
N GLU A 82 1.15 -8.44 7.66
CA GLU A 82 -0.01 -8.43 6.78
C GLU A 82 0.23 -7.34 5.75
N VAL A 83 0.20 -7.66 4.45
CA VAL A 83 0.40 -6.67 3.39
C VAL A 83 -0.90 -6.42 2.63
N VAL A 84 -1.56 -5.31 2.95
CA VAL A 84 -2.82 -4.90 2.32
C VAL A 84 -2.53 -4.25 0.97
N ASN A 85 -3.05 -4.84 -0.11
CA ASN A 85 -2.99 -4.25 -1.44
C ASN A 85 -4.05 -3.16 -1.60
N SER A 86 -3.61 -1.92 -1.66
CA SER A 86 -4.45 -0.72 -1.86
C SER A 86 -4.11 -0.01 -3.18
N GLY A 87 -3.82 -0.79 -4.23
CA GLY A 87 -3.57 -0.30 -5.58
C GLY A 87 -4.87 -0.01 -6.34
N VAL A 88 -4.90 1.10 -7.09
CA VAL A 88 -6.00 1.48 -8.00
C VAL A 88 -5.44 1.78 -9.38
N SER A 89 -5.72 0.89 -10.35
CA SER A 89 -5.21 1.04 -11.72
C SER A 89 -5.62 2.38 -12.34
N GLY A 90 -4.65 3.06 -12.95
CA GLY A 90 -4.85 4.37 -13.59
C GLY A 90 -4.86 5.55 -12.63
N GLU A 91 -4.63 5.35 -11.33
CA GLU A 91 -4.65 6.43 -10.35
C GLU A 91 -3.46 7.36 -10.50
N THR A 92 -3.73 8.67 -10.46
CA THR A 92 -2.73 9.74 -10.43
C THR A 92 -2.49 10.21 -9.00
N SER A 93 -1.49 11.08 -8.80
CA SER A 93 -1.23 11.75 -7.53
C SER A 93 -2.48 12.43 -6.95
N ALA A 94 -3.28 13.10 -7.79
CA ALA A 94 -4.54 13.72 -7.37
C ALA A 94 -5.59 12.71 -6.88
N GLY A 95 -5.59 11.49 -7.43
CA GLY A 95 -6.41 10.38 -6.92
C GLY A 95 -5.94 9.94 -5.54
N GLY A 96 -4.64 9.84 -5.36
CA GLY A 96 -4.02 9.50 -4.10
C GLY A 96 -4.39 10.42 -2.94
N VAL A 97 -4.39 11.74 -3.16
CA VAL A 97 -4.84 12.71 -2.15
C VAL A 97 -6.22 12.34 -1.60
N ARG A 98 -7.17 12.04 -2.47
CA ARG A 98 -8.55 11.69 -2.06
C ARG A 98 -8.66 10.41 -1.25
N ARG A 99 -7.67 9.51 -1.35
CA ARG A 99 -7.65 8.24 -0.62
C ARG A 99 -6.73 8.23 0.60
N ALA A 100 -5.88 9.24 0.76
CA ALA A 100 -4.88 9.25 1.83
C ALA A 100 -5.50 9.07 3.22
N GLU A 101 -6.65 9.69 3.49
CA GLU A 101 -7.37 9.54 4.75
C GLU A 101 -7.93 8.11 4.95
N PHE A 102 -8.45 7.50 3.89
CA PHE A 102 -8.85 6.09 3.92
C PHE A 102 -7.66 5.18 4.23
N ILE A 103 -6.51 5.38 3.57
CA ILE A 103 -5.29 4.61 3.84
C ILE A 103 -4.86 4.75 5.30
N ARG A 104 -4.88 5.98 5.83
CA ARG A 104 -4.57 6.26 7.24
C ARG A 104 -5.54 5.52 8.18
N SER A 105 -6.83 5.46 7.83
CA SER A 105 -7.86 4.77 8.64
C SER A 105 -7.67 3.26 8.75
N LEU A 106 -6.88 2.64 7.85
CA LEU A 106 -6.51 1.23 7.93
C LEU A 106 -5.50 0.96 9.06
N SER A 107 -5.03 2.01 9.75
CA SER A 107 -4.06 1.93 10.84
C SER A 107 -2.77 1.17 10.44
N PRO A 108 -2.09 1.58 9.35
CA PRO A 108 -0.85 0.95 8.94
C PRO A 108 0.28 1.23 9.93
N ASP A 109 1.17 0.26 10.13
CA ASP A 109 2.47 0.48 10.75
C ASP A 109 3.49 0.98 9.70
N ILE A 110 3.35 0.48 8.45
CA ILE A 110 4.19 0.87 7.31
C ILE A 110 3.29 1.17 6.10
N VAL A 111 3.59 2.23 5.36
CA VAL A 111 2.99 2.53 4.05
C VAL A 111 4.05 2.42 2.97
N LEU A 112 3.81 1.60 1.95
CA LEU A 112 4.56 1.60 0.70
C LEU A 112 3.88 2.58 -0.25
N PHE A 113 4.45 3.77 -0.43
CA PHE A 113 3.84 4.89 -1.13
C PHE A 113 4.34 4.97 -2.57
N GLY A 114 3.54 4.44 -3.52
CA GLY A 114 3.92 4.28 -4.93
C GLY A 114 2.91 4.92 -5.89
N LEU A 115 2.93 6.24 -6.00
CA LEU A 115 2.09 7.03 -6.90
C LEU A 115 2.95 7.93 -7.80
N GLY A 116 2.34 8.45 -8.88
CA GLY A 116 2.97 9.35 -9.84
C GLY A 116 3.27 8.70 -11.19
N GLY A 117 3.23 7.37 -11.31
CA GLY A 117 3.45 6.69 -12.59
C GLY A 117 2.46 7.14 -13.67
N ASN A 118 1.19 7.30 -13.32
CA ASN A 118 0.15 7.77 -14.25
C ASN A 118 0.25 9.28 -14.56
N ASP A 119 0.81 10.06 -13.65
CA ASP A 119 1.13 11.47 -13.91
C ASP A 119 2.21 11.56 -14.99
N ALA A 120 3.25 10.74 -14.88
CA ALA A 120 4.31 10.65 -15.90
C ALA A 120 3.79 10.19 -17.27
N LEU A 121 2.99 9.12 -17.31
CA LEU A 121 2.44 8.58 -18.57
C LEU A 121 1.53 9.57 -19.29
N ARG A 122 0.89 10.48 -18.54
CA ARG A 122 -0.01 11.53 -19.07
C ARG A 122 0.68 12.87 -19.22
N LEU A 123 1.97 12.97 -18.92
CA LEU A 123 2.76 14.18 -18.92
C LEU A 123 2.10 15.33 -18.11
N LEU A 124 1.51 15.00 -16.96
CA LEU A 124 0.95 16.00 -16.04
C LEU A 124 2.08 16.80 -15.39
N SER A 125 1.78 18.03 -14.93
CA SER A 125 2.80 18.90 -14.30
C SER A 125 3.50 18.20 -13.12
N PRO A 126 4.84 18.13 -13.12
CA PRO A 126 5.59 17.60 -11.98
C PRO A 126 5.39 18.44 -10.71
N GLU A 127 5.14 19.74 -10.81
CA GLU A 127 4.89 20.64 -9.69
C GLU A 127 3.54 20.31 -9.02
N GLU A 128 2.48 20.09 -9.81
CA GLU A 128 1.17 19.69 -9.29
C GLU A 128 1.23 18.26 -8.71
N MET A 129 1.97 17.37 -9.36
CA MET A 129 2.21 16.02 -8.82
C MET A 129 2.90 16.10 -7.47
N GLU A 130 3.98 16.90 -7.34
CA GLU A 130 4.71 17.06 -6.08
C GLU A 130 3.78 17.60 -4.98
N LYS A 131 2.97 18.61 -5.28
CA LYS A 131 1.99 19.16 -4.34
C LYS A 131 0.98 18.12 -3.87
N ASN A 132 0.44 17.31 -4.79
CA ASN A 132 -0.49 16.26 -4.45
C ASN A 132 0.16 15.17 -3.59
N LEU A 133 1.36 14.71 -3.96
CA LEU A 133 2.08 13.70 -3.17
C LEU A 133 2.47 14.22 -1.79
N ASP A 134 2.85 15.50 -1.69
CA ASP A 134 3.14 16.18 -0.44
C ASP A 134 1.90 16.24 0.48
N GLU A 135 0.75 16.60 -0.07
CA GLU A 135 -0.52 16.62 0.65
C GLU A 135 -0.90 15.22 1.15
N ALA A 136 -0.80 14.20 0.27
CA ALA A 136 -1.07 12.82 0.66
C ALA A 136 -0.14 12.33 1.77
N LEU A 137 1.16 12.63 1.69
CA LEU A 137 2.14 12.31 2.74
C LEU A 137 1.84 13.03 4.04
N SER A 138 1.44 14.29 3.99
CA SER A 138 1.03 15.07 5.17
C SER A 138 -0.16 14.43 5.88
N VAL A 139 -1.17 13.97 5.12
CA VAL A 139 -2.33 13.25 5.67
C VAL A 139 -1.92 11.91 6.30
N LEU A 140 -1.12 11.11 5.60
CA LEU A 140 -0.68 9.80 6.09
C LEU A 140 0.13 9.90 7.39
N ARG A 141 0.94 10.95 7.52
CA ARG A 141 1.80 11.19 8.68
C ARG A 141 1.13 12.03 9.77
N GLY A 142 -0.13 12.38 9.60
CA GLY A 142 -0.93 13.06 10.61
C GLY A 142 -1.34 12.15 11.75
N GLY A 143 -1.65 12.76 12.93
CA GLY A 143 -2.12 12.04 14.11
C GLY A 143 -1.01 11.60 15.08
N ASP A 144 -1.42 10.92 16.15
CA ASP A 144 -0.53 10.61 17.28
C ASP A 144 0.42 9.43 17.01
N ARG A 145 0.11 8.62 16.01
CA ARG A 145 0.85 7.40 15.65
C ARG A 145 1.02 7.29 14.13
N PRO A 146 1.87 8.14 13.54
CA PRO A 146 2.11 8.10 12.11
C PRO A 146 2.82 6.80 11.70
N PRO A 147 2.44 6.19 10.56
CA PRO A 147 3.18 5.04 10.02
C PRO A 147 4.58 5.44 9.56
N GLU A 148 5.47 4.47 9.48
CA GLU A 148 6.66 4.58 8.65
C GLU A 148 6.26 4.58 7.18
N VAL A 149 6.93 5.37 6.35
CA VAL A 149 6.61 5.45 4.93
C VAL A 149 7.85 5.16 4.10
N LEU A 150 7.75 4.18 3.18
CA LEU A 150 8.74 3.93 2.14
C LEU A 150 8.21 4.49 0.83
N ILE A 151 8.88 5.51 0.28
CA ILE A 151 8.53 6.06 -1.04
C ILE A 151 9.05 5.12 -2.12
N LEU A 152 8.16 4.72 -3.05
CA LEU A 152 8.47 3.95 -4.25
C LEU A 152 8.51 4.91 -5.44
N GLY A 153 9.69 5.44 -5.74
CA GLY A 153 9.88 6.44 -6.78
C GLY A 153 9.70 5.88 -8.19
N MET A 154 9.34 6.77 -9.10
CA MET A 154 9.20 6.49 -10.53
C MET A 154 10.10 7.40 -11.35
N ARG A 155 10.36 7.02 -12.61
CA ARG A 155 11.04 7.85 -13.60
C ARG A 155 10.11 8.25 -14.72
N ALA A 156 10.32 9.42 -15.27
CA ALA A 156 9.59 9.90 -16.43
C ALA A 156 9.90 9.02 -17.67
N PRO A 157 8.94 8.88 -18.61
CA PRO A 157 9.17 8.18 -19.87
C PRO A 157 10.36 8.75 -20.64
N GLY A 158 11.20 7.87 -21.22
CA GLY A 158 12.42 8.26 -21.91
C GLY A 158 12.22 9.17 -23.14
N ASN A 159 11.00 9.17 -23.71
CA ASN A 159 10.59 10.02 -24.84
C ASN A 159 10.00 11.38 -24.41
N ALA A 160 9.86 11.63 -23.10
CA ALA A 160 9.45 12.94 -22.60
C ALA A 160 10.58 13.96 -22.76
N ASP A 161 10.21 15.25 -22.79
CA ASP A 161 11.15 16.37 -22.82
C ASP A 161 12.16 16.31 -21.65
N SER A 162 13.38 16.75 -21.88
CA SER A 162 14.47 16.69 -20.89
C SER A 162 14.18 17.52 -19.63
N LEU A 163 13.54 18.67 -19.78
CA LEU A 163 13.17 19.52 -18.64
C LEU A 163 12.08 18.84 -17.82
N TYR A 164 11.08 18.26 -18.50
CA TYR A 164 10.05 17.47 -17.82
C TYR A 164 10.65 16.30 -17.04
N ARG A 165 11.54 15.51 -17.67
CA ARG A 165 12.18 14.37 -17.00
C ARG A 165 12.98 14.81 -15.78
N THR A 166 13.78 15.88 -15.91
CA THR A 166 14.54 16.41 -14.78
C THR A 166 13.64 16.86 -13.63
N ALA A 167 12.55 17.56 -13.95
CA ALA A 167 11.58 18.04 -12.94
C ALA A 167 10.87 16.87 -12.27
N PHE A 168 10.37 15.90 -13.05
CA PHE A 168 9.66 14.73 -12.57
C PHE A 168 10.54 13.82 -11.69
N ASP A 169 11.72 13.46 -12.18
CA ASP A 169 12.63 12.52 -11.50
C ASP A 169 13.15 13.08 -10.16
N ALA A 170 13.09 14.41 -9.99
CA ALA A 170 13.49 15.07 -8.74
C ALA A 170 12.40 15.07 -7.66
N VAL A 171 11.13 14.79 -7.98
CA VAL A 171 10.01 14.90 -7.02
C VAL A 171 10.15 13.91 -5.86
N ALA A 172 10.28 12.62 -6.14
CA ALA A 172 10.39 11.60 -5.08
C ALA A 172 11.60 11.82 -4.17
N PRO A 173 12.81 12.14 -4.67
CA PRO A 173 13.94 12.52 -3.83
C PRO A 173 13.70 13.75 -2.95
N ARG A 174 13.06 14.81 -3.48
CA ARG A 174 12.74 16.01 -2.67
C ARG A 174 11.77 15.69 -1.53
N LEU A 175 10.72 14.93 -1.81
CA LEU A 175 9.76 14.51 -0.78
C LEU A 175 10.42 13.59 0.26
N ALA A 176 11.25 12.64 -0.18
CA ALA A 176 12.02 11.79 0.74
C ALA A 176 12.91 12.62 1.67
N GLN A 177 13.61 13.62 1.11
CA GLN A 177 14.44 14.54 1.90
C GLN A 177 13.60 15.41 2.85
N LYS A 178 12.48 15.97 2.36
CA LYS A 178 11.60 16.85 3.15
C LYS A 178 11.07 16.16 4.39
N TYR A 179 10.69 14.90 4.27
CA TYR A 179 10.05 14.12 5.33
C TYR A 179 11.01 13.17 6.06
N ASP A 180 12.28 13.14 5.70
CA ASP A 180 13.31 12.19 6.21
C ASP A 180 12.85 10.73 6.04
N LEU A 181 12.40 10.37 4.83
CA LEU A 181 11.83 9.07 4.51
C LEU A 181 12.77 8.20 3.68
N PRO A 182 12.76 6.87 3.89
CA PRO A 182 13.43 5.95 2.99
C PRO A 182 12.79 5.99 1.59
N LEU A 183 13.62 5.80 0.57
CA LEU A 183 13.25 5.88 -0.83
C LEU A 183 13.77 4.67 -1.60
N VAL A 184 12.92 4.07 -2.43
CA VAL A 184 13.30 3.29 -3.61
C VAL A 184 13.35 4.28 -4.77
N PRO A 185 14.51 4.68 -5.29
CA PRO A 185 14.59 5.77 -6.27
C PRO A 185 13.85 5.48 -7.57
N PHE A 186 13.84 4.22 -7.98
CA PHE A 186 13.10 3.74 -9.13
C PHE A 186 12.52 2.35 -8.84
N PHE A 187 11.19 2.28 -8.69
CA PHE A 187 10.48 1.03 -8.38
C PHE A 187 10.78 -0.08 -9.39
N LEU A 188 10.86 0.26 -10.68
CA LEU A 188 11.09 -0.67 -11.80
C LEU A 188 12.57 -0.87 -12.13
N GLU A 189 13.50 -0.50 -11.25
CA GLU A 189 14.95 -0.70 -11.50
C GLU A 189 15.25 -2.18 -11.76
N GLY A 190 15.98 -2.46 -12.85
CA GLY A 190 16.33 -3.81 -13.29
C GLY A 190 15.20 -4.58 -13.97
N VAL A 191 14.02 -3.96 -14.17
CA VAL A 191 12.84 -4.60 -14.77
C VAL A 191 12.30 -3.81 -15.96
N ALA A 192 12.30 -2.48 -15.88
CA ALA A 192 11.72 -1.62 -16.90
C ALA A 192 12.28 -1.93 -18.29
N LEU A 193 11.40 -2.03 -19.28
CA LEU A 193 11.72 -2.26 -20.69
C LEU A 193 12.44 -3.61 -21.00
N LEU A 194 12.51 -4.51 -20.03
CA LEU A 194 13.10 -5.84 -20.24
C LEU A 194 11.96 -6.85 -20.54
N PRO A 195 11.89 -7.41 -21.77
CA PRO A 195 10.76 -8.27 -22.17
C PRO A 195 10.56 -9.51 -21.28
N GLN A 196 11.64 -10.03 -20.69
CA GLN A 196 11.57 -11.16 -19.75
C GLN A 196 10.90 -10.82 -18.43
N TYR A 197 10.79 -9.54 -18.08
CA TYR A 197 10.26 -9.04 -16.82
C TYR A 197 8.99 -8.19 -16.97
N THR A 198 8.62 -7.82 -18.20
CA THR A 198 7.42 -7.01 -18.48
C THR A 198 6.35 -7.82 -19.20
N GLN A 199 5.11 -7.38 -19.05
CA GLN A 199 3.98 -7.86 -19.85
C GLN A 199 4.09 -7.35 -21.30
N ALA A 200 3.21 -7.79 -22.18
CA ALA A 200 3.22 -7.42 -23.59
C ALA A 200 3.03 -5.91 -23.82
N ASP A 201 2.50 -5.18 -22.85
CA ASP A 201 2.33 -3.73 -22.91
C ASP A 201 3.65 -2.95 -22.70
N GLY A 202 4.72 -3.62 -22.28
CA GLY A 202 6.03 -3.00 -22.01
C GLY A 202 6.08 -2.07 -20.81
N ILE A 203 5.01 -1.97 -20.03
CA ILE A 203 4.86 -1.06 -18.88
C ILE A 203 4.81 -1.83 -17.58
N HIS A 204 3.87 -2.80 -17.50
CA HIS A 204 3.62 -3.53 -16.25
C HIS A 204 4.55 -4.73 -16.11
N PRO A 205 5.11 -4.98 -14.92
CA PRO A 205 5.88 -6.19 -14.66
C PRO A 205 5.01 -7.44 -14.84
N ASN A 206 5.62 -8.52 -15.33
CA ASN A 206 5.07 -9.86 -15.22
C ASN A 206 5.43 -10.46 -13.84
N GLN A 207 5.04 -11.71 -13.57
CA GLN A 207 5.31 -12.38 -12.31
C GLN A 207 6.82 -12.38 -11.95
N ALA A 208 7.69 -12.70 -12.92
CA ALA A 208 9.14 -12.71 -12.70
C ALA A 208 9.68 -11.29 -12.40
N GLY A 209 9.12 -10.26 -13.06
CA GLY A 209 9.45 -8.87 -12.81
C GLY A 209 9.08 -8.45 -11.39
N TYR A 210 7.88 -8.81 -10.90
CA TYR A 210 7.50 -8.50 -9.52
C TYR A 210 8.34 -9.26 -8.49
N GLN A 211 8.70 -10.51 -8.74
CA GLN A 211 9.63 -11.25 -7.89
C GLN A 211 10.98 -10.52 -7.78
N TYR A 212 11.54 -10.09 -8.92
CA TYR A 212 12.77 -9.31 -8.95
C TYR A 212 12.65 -8.00 -8.16
N ILE A 213 11.57 -7.23 -8.38
CA ILE A 213 11.32 -5.95 -7.69
C ILE A 213 11.26 -6.17 -6.18
N VAL A 214 10.51 -7.18 -5.72
CA VAL A 214 10.42 -7.46 -4.29
C VAL A 214 11.78 -7.83 -3.72
N GLU A 215 12.49 -8.77 -4.34
CA GLU A 215 13.76 -9.26 -3.83
C GLU A 215 14.85 -8.18 -3.80
N LYS A 216 14.95 -7.37 -4.85
CA LYS A 216 16.06 -6.42 -5.02
C LYS A 216 15.74 -5.00 -4.57
N ASN A 217 14.50 -4.55 -4.80
CA ASN A 217 14.17 -3.14 -4.64
C ASN A 217 13.39 -2.84 -3.36
N ILE A 218 12.49 -3.73 -2.90
CA ILE A 218 11.57 -3.43 -1.80
C ILE A 218 11.96 -4.15 -0.51
N ALA A 219 12.05 -5.49 -0.50
CA ALA A 219 12.21 -6.27 0.72
C ALA A 219 13.39 -5.82 1.59
N PRO A 220 14.60 -5.54 1.04
CA PRO A 220 15.71 -5.11 1.88
C PRO A 220 15.45 -3.80 2.65
N ARG A 221 14.65 -2.90 2.07
CA ARG A 221 14.28 -1.62 2.70
C ARG A 221 13.18 -1.80 3.74
N VAL A 222 12.20 -2.65 3.44
CA VAL A 222 11.15 -2.99 4.41
C VAL A 222 11.75 -3.72 5.61
N GLU A 223 12.67 -4.66 5.41
CA GLU A 223 13.40 -5.35 6.49
C GLU A 223 14.17 -4.37 7.38
N ALA A 224 14.80 -3.36 6.79
CA ALA A 224 15.46 -2.30 7.57
C ALA A 224 14.48 -1.49 8.43
N ILE A 225 13.28 -1.18 7.89
CA ILE A 225 12.21 -0.52 8.65
C ILE A 225 11.72 -1.45 9.77
N LEU A 226 11.41 -2.71 9.47
CA LEU A 226 10.96 -3.70 10.45
C LEU A 226 11.95 -3.84 11.61
N SER A 227 13.24 -3.92 11.30
CA SER A 227 14.29 -3.99 12.32
C SER A 227 14.37 -2.75 13.22
N SER A 228 13.97 -1.58 12.71
CA SER A 228 13.90 -0.36 13.51
C SER A 228 12.66 -0.30 14.41
N LEU A 229 11.55 -0.93 14.00
CA LEU A 229 10.33 -1.02 14.81
C LEU A 229 10.47 -2.01 15.98
N ASP A 230 11.23 -3.10 15.80
CA ASP A 230 11.49 -4.11 16.83
C ASP A 230 12.46 -3.62 17.93
N THR A 231 13.17 -2.53 17.69
CA THR A 231 14.03 -1.94 18.72
C THR A 231 13.17 -1.05 19.63
N PRO A 232 12.94 -1.42 20.91
CA PRO A 232 12.19 -0.55 21.81
C PRO A 232 12.90 0.80 21.92
N PRO A 233 12.14 1.92 21.95
CA PRO A 233 12.74 3.23 22.14
C PRO A 233 13.58 3.20 23.43
N PRO A 234 14.77 3.83 23.47
CA PRO A 234 15.60 3.85 24.66
C PRO A 234 14.73 4.34 25.83
N SER A 235 14.59 3.49 26.83
CA SER A 235 13.80 3.81 28.01
C SER A 235 14.30 5.15 28.55
N SER A 236 13.44 6.18 28.52
CA SER A 236 13.71 7.43 29.21
C SER A 236 13.84 7.08 30.68
N GLY A 237 15.07 6.86 31.12
CA GLY A 237 15.41 6.51 32.51
C GLY A 237 14.93 7.59 33.45
N GLY A 238 13.76 7.38 34.00
CA GLY A 238 13.26 8.14 35.14
C GLY A 238 14.11 7.81 36.35
N SER A 239 15.27 8.45 36.51
CA SER A 239 16.01 8.40 37.77
C SER A 239 15.33 9.31 38.79
N ARG A 240 14.50 8.74 39.65
CA ARG A 240 14.27 9.27 40.96
C ARG A 240 15.36 8.69 41.90
N GLY A 241 16.32 9.51 42.26
CA GLY A 241 17.33 9.11 43.28
C GLY A 241 18.40 10.17 43.51
N ARG A 242 18.13 11.09 44.36
CA ARG A 242 19.02 11.86 45.27
C ARG A 242 20.54 11.75 45.07
N GLY A 243 21.16 12.91 44.87
CA GLY A 243 22.34 13.27 45.68
C GLY A 243 23.66 13.40 44.93
N ARG A 244 24.09 14.65 44.77
CA ARG A 244 25.46 15.20 44.88
C ARG A 244 26.48 15.05 43.77
N SER A 245 26.88 16.25 43.36
CA SER A 245 28.23 16.72 42.98
C SER A 245 28.84 16.32 41.63
N GLY A 246 28.94 17.31 40.74
CA GLY A 246 30.19 17.67 40.06
C GLY A 246 30.63 16.77 38.91
N GLY A 247 30.48 17.25 37.73
CA GLY A 247 31.19 16.68 36.56
C GLY A 247 30.51 17.08 35.24
N ARG A 248 31.13 18.03 34.52
CA ARG A 248 30.79 18.33 33.15
C ARG A 248 31.09 17.10 32.32
N GLY A 249 30.10 16.64 31.51
CA GLY A 249 30.25 15.60 30.54
C GLY A 249 29.27 15.85 29.39
N GLU A 250 29.80 16.12 28.21
CA GLU A 250 29.10 16.37 26.97
C GLU A 250 28.15 15.23 26.66
N GLY A 251 26.88 15.56 26.39
CA GLY A 251 25.83 14.62 26.06
C GLY A 251 25.99 14.08 24.62
N ASP A 252 26.09 12.79 24.56
CA ASP A 252 26.16 12.03 23.31
C ASP A 252 24.77 11.96 22.64
N THR A 253 24.57 12.77 21.58
CA THR A 253 23.37 12.84 20.74
C THR A 253 23.52 11.93 19.51
N ASN A 254 23.99 10.68 19.65
CA ASN A 254 24.51 9.95 18.51
C ASN A 254 23.89 8.57 18.23
N SER A 255 22.61 8.32 18.54
CA SER A 255 21.96 7.06 18.15
C SER A 255 21.09 7.15 16.89
N ARG A 256 20.66 8.36 16.48
CA ARG A 256 19.90 8.54 15.24
C ARG A 256 20.77 8.83 14.02
N THR A 257 22.06 9.08 14.20
CA THR A 257 22.98 9.47 13.12
C THR A 257 23.59 8.28 12.39
N PHE A 258 23.52 7.07 12.91
CA PHE A 258 24.22 5.92 12.32
C PHE A 258 23.51 5.31 11.09
N LEU A 259 22.19 5.50 10.92
CA LEU A 259 21.47 5.11 9.70
C LEU A 259 21.58 6.15 8.58
N ARG A 260 22.03 7.37 8.88
CA ARG A 260 22.17 8.47 7.92
C ARG A 260 23.37 8.33 6.99
N SER A 261 24.41 7.56 7.36
CA SER A 261 25.66 7.47 6.58
C SER A 261 25.67 6.37 5.52
N ALA A 262 24.72 5.44 5.53
CA ALA A 262 24.68 4.33 4.57
C ALA A 262 24.04 4.69 3.21
N PHE A 263 23.39 5.86 3.08
CA PHE A 263 22.70 6.30 1.87
C PHE A 263 23.17 7.67 1.36
N ARG A 264 24.48 7.85 1.20
CA ARG A 264 25.01 8.97 0.41
C ARG A 264 25.14 8.52 -1.04
N TRP A 265 24.43 9.20 -1.92
CA TRP A 265 24.59 9.10 -3.37
C TRP A 265 25.90 9.74 -3.84
N PRO A 266 26.52 9.18 -4.94
CA PRO A 266 27.53 9.90 -5.68
C PRO A 266 26.93 11.06 -6.45
#